data_4600d44aa4fd70257d0d10041b4f47c5
#
_entry.id   4600d44aa4fd70257d0d10041b4f47c5
#
_cell.length_a   1.000
_cell.length_b   1.000
_cell.length_c   1.000
_cell.angle_alpha   90.00
_cell.angle_beta   90.00
_cell.angle_gamma   90.00
#
_symmetry.space_group_name_H-M   'P 1'
#
loop_
_entity.id
_entity.type
_entity.pdbx_description
1 polymer ?
#
loop_
_entity_poly.entity_id
_entity_poly.type
_entity_poly.pdbx_seq_one_letter_code
_entity_poly.pdbx_strand_id
1 'polypeptide(L)'
;MKKINFAIELGSNMTSIYKAGVGVVLHDRSVVVTGIKGKHEVAVAVGNDAYTSGMEYRKVVDNGQIDFSLAEILLGEYFKKIEITKRDGVLFLVSLDNMKYVAEFKNLAYALGVNNVKVLPSIIATTYGFEIENFRKSFLIVDIGVNTEIAVINNGRILTGATVYNGGSNIDQKIAKLIYDEKCIEISKESAEKVKNELATLLPNDIRSMTIEGFIKDTTEYSKVEVSSSDIFGIVVSEYSNIASAILQIISSLDSEVNLDIKRHGIYLCGASSKIAGIEKFLKVKLDLESFRYKPNIVTMIGAGQILDDEQNIEKLVAQNS
;
A
#
# COMPACT_ATOMS: atom_id res chain seq x y z
N MET A 1 -13.12 3.57 28.85
CA MET A 1 -11.85 3.40 28.08
C MET A 1 -11.51 4.71 27.39
N LYS A 2 -10.26 5.01 27.11
CA LYS A 2 -9.92 6.17 26.28
C LYS A 2 -10.38 5.91 24.85
N LYS A 3 -10.99 6.89 24.19
CA LYS A 3 -11.48 6.76 22.82
C LYS A 3 -10.31 6.56 21.84
N ILE A 4 -10.46 5.68 20.85
CA ILE A 4 -9.55 5.61 19.70
C ILE A 4 -9.97 6.72 18.74
N ASN A 5 -9.09 7.69 18.53
CA ASN A 5 -9.39 8.88 17.76
C ASN A 5 -8.43 9.13 16.59
N PHE A 6 -7.42 8.27 16.43
CA PHE A 6 -6.54 8.28 15.26
C PHE A 6 -6.47 6.90 14.62
N ALA A 7 -6.42 6.86 13.29
CA ALA A 7 -6.04 5.67 12.54
C ALA A 7 -4.74 5.96 11.79
N ILE A 8 -3.82 5.01 11.81
CA ILE A 8 -2.50 5.13 11.20
C ILE A 8 -2.29 3.97 10.24
N GLU A 9 -2.02 4.27 8.98
CA GLU A 9 -1.55 3.34 7.97
C GLU A 9 -0.08 3.61 7.69
N LEU A 10 0.78 2.65 8.01
CA LEU A 10 2.21 2.70 7.74
C LEU A 10 2.49 1.86 6.49
N GLY A 11 2.40 2.48 5.33
CA GLY A 11 2.63 1.82 4.04
C GLY A 11 4.07 1.93 3.56
N SER A 12 4.41 1.17 2.52
CA SER A 12 5.78 1.13 1.97
C SER A 12 6.22 2.44 1.31
N ASN A 13 5.30 3.20 0.77
CA ASN A 13 5.61 4.49 0.13
C ASN A 13 5.10 5.68 0.94
N MET A 14 3.92 5.54 1.54
CA MET A 14 3.23 6.62 2.23
C MET A 14 2.76 6.18 3.61
N THR A 15 2.91 7.06 4.58
CA THR A 15 2.27 6.97 5.90
C THR A 15 1.09 7.92 5.91
N SER A 16 -0.08 7.41 6.28
CA SER A 16 -1.31 8.20 6.37
C SER A 16 -1.84 8.18 7.80
N ILE A 17 -2.27 9.33 8.31
CA ILE A 17 -2.89 9.43 9.62
C ILE A 17 -4.23 10.17 9.47
N TYR A 18 -5.28 9.51 9.95
CA TYR A 18 -6.63 10.04 10.02
C TYR A 18 -6.98 10.40 11.44
N LYS A 19 -7.62 11.54 11.65
CA LYS A 19 -8.16 11.97 12.94
C LYS A 19 -9.68 11.98 12.88
N ALA A 20 -10.33 11.30 13.84
CA ALA A 20 -11.78 11.25 13.94
C ALA A 20 -12.41 12.64 13.97
N GLY A 21 -13.44 12.86 13.15
CA GLY A 21 -14.14 14.14 13.02
C GLY A 21 -13.38 15.25 12.28
N VAL A 22 -12.14 14.98 11.81
CA VAL A 22 -11.30 15.96 11.09
C VAL A 22 -10.98 15.50 9.67
N GLY A 23 -10.57 14.24 9.50
CA GLY A 23 -10.13 13.70 8.23
C GLY A 23 -8.66 13.28 8.24
N VAL A 24 -8.06 13.17 7.04
CA VAL A 24 -6.63 12.88 6.91
C VAL A 24 -5.82 14.10 7.34
N VAL A 25 -5.09 13.96 8.44
CA VAL A 25 -4.27 15.04 9.03
C VAL A 25 -2.80 14.94 8.65
N LEU A 26 -2.38 13.78 8.12
CA LEU A 26 -1.04 13.56 7.59
C LEU A 26 -1.11 12.54 6.45
N HIS A 27 -0.42 12.85 5.35
CA HIS A 27 -0.15 11.93 4.25
C HIS A 27 1.22 12.28 3.70
N ASP A 28 2.22 11.49 4.08
CA ASP A 28 3.62 11.81 3.82
C ASP A 28 4.42 10.53 3.55
N ARG A 29 5.62 10.63 3.00
CA ARG A 29 6.44 9.47 2.66
C ARG A 29 6.91 8.70 3.89
N SER A 30 7.03 7.37 3.73
CA SER A 30 7.51 6.45 4.78
C SER A 30 9.04 6.30 4.73
N VAL A 31 9.76 7.42 4.76
CA VAL A 31 11.23 7.46 4.68
C VAL A 31 11.83 8.37 5.75
N VAL A 32 13.07 8.07 6.15
CA VAL A 32 13.79 8.79 7.21
C VAL A 32 15.24 8.97 6.79
N VAL A 33 15.78 10.17 6.97
CA VAL A 33 17.22 10.42 7.08
C VAL A 33 17.58 10.48 8.57
N THR A 34 18.53 9.68 8.99
CA THR A 34 18.91 9.58 10.39
C THR A 34 20.34 10.09 10.63
N GLY A 35 20.58 10.54 11.84
CA GLY A 35 21.89 10.93 12.35
C GLY A 35 22.09 10.42 13.77
N ILE A 36 23.30 10.55 14.31
CA ILE A 36 23.63 10.11 15.66
C ILE A 36 23.69 11.31 16.60
N LYS A 37 22.92 11.26 17.67
CA LYS A 37 23.00 12.24 18.78
C LYS A 37 23.33 11.50 20.07
N GLY A 38 24.58 11.63 20.50
CA GLY A 38 25.12 10.86 21.63
C GLY A 38 25.21 9.37 21.26
N LYS A 39 24.43 8.52 21.92
CA LYS A 39 24.35 7.07 21.64
C LYS A 39 23.08 6.66 20.90
N HIS A 40 22.21 7.61 20.55
CA HIS A 40 20.92 7.36 19.96
C HIS A 40 20.87 7.80 18.50
N GLU A 41 20.21 6.99 17.69
CA GLU A 41 19.82 7.35 16.34
C GLU A 41 18.60 8.27 16.41
N VAL A 42 18.63 9.38 15.68
CA VAL A 42 17.57 10.39 15.67
C VAL A 42 17.24 10.81 14.25
N ALA A 43 16.02 11.33 14.02
CA ALA A 43 15.68 11.91 12.75
C ALA A 43 16.50 13.17 12.47
N VAL A 44 17.05 13.26 11.26
CA VAL A 44 17.55 14.49 10.64
C VAL A 44 16.45 15.08 9.76
N ALA A 45 15.78 14.24 8.99
CA ALA A 45 14.60 14.58 8.18
C ALA A 45 13.66 13.36 8.09
N VAL A 46 12.39 13.62 7.90
CA VAL A 46 11.35 12.58 7.72
C VAL A 46 10.42 12.92 6.55
N GLY A 47 9.80 11.92 5.97
CA GLY A 47 8.79 12.10 4.94
C GLY A 47 9.33 12.75 3.67
N ASN A 48 8.58 13.69 3.13
CA ASN A 48 8.98 14.43 1.92
C ASN A 48 10.27 15.23 2.12
N ASP A 49 10.49 15.77 3.32
CA ASP A 49 11.73 16.51 3.62
C ASP A 49 12.95 15.58 3.52
N ALA A 50 12.85 14.34 4.00
CA ALA A 50 13.89 13.33 3.83
C ALA A 50 14.08 12.96 2.36
N TYR A 51 12.97 12.71 1.64
CA TYR A 51 13.01 12.29 0.24
C TYR A 51 13.63 13.32 -0.69
N THR A 52 13.40 14.62 -0.43
CA THR A 52 13.89 15.74 -1.27
C THR A 52 15.20 16.35 -0.78
N SER A 53 15.75 15.88 0.34
CA SER A 53 16.93 16.44 0.98
C SER A 53 18.24 16.31 0.18
N GLY A 54 18.27 15.39 -0.78
CA GLY A 54 19.51 14.99 -1.47
C GLY A 54 20.44 14.10 -0.61
N MET A 55 20.05 13.78 0.62
CA MET A 55 20.76 12.84 1.50
C MET A 55 20.26 11.42 1.28
N GLU A 56 21.07 10.44 1.63
CA GLU A 56 20.64 9.04 1.62
C GLU A 56 19.58 8.81 2.69
N TYR A 57 18.40 8.39 2.26
CA TYR A 57 17.28 8.05 3.14
C TYR A 57 17.09 6.54 3.26
N ARG A 58 16.49 6.10 4.36
CA ARG A 58 16.05 4.71 4.56
C ARG A 58 14.54 4.61 4.53
N LYS A 59 14.02 3.54 3.91
CA LYS A 59 12.60 3.21 3.94
C LYS A 59 12.23 2.59 5.28
N VAL A 60 11.16 3.05 5.87
CA VAL A 60 10.60 2.49 7.11
C VAL A 60 9.91 1.15 6.85
N VAL A 61 9.31 1.02 5.67
CA VAL A 61 8.72 -0.23 5.17
C VAL A 61 9.32 -0.52 3.81
N ASP A 62 10.11 -1.59 3.70
CA ASP A 62 10.69 -2.03 2.44
C ASP A 62 10.12 -3.40 2.05
N ASN A 63 9.56 -3.48 0.83
CA ASN A 63 8.90 -4.68 0.31
C ASN A 63 7.87 -5.32 1.29
N GLY A 64 7.16 -4.49 2.06
CA GLY A 64 6.18 -4.91 3.07
C GLY A 64 6.77 -5.28 4.43
N GLN A 65 8.09 -5.31 4.57
CA GLN A 65 8.76 -5.53 5.86
C GLN A 65 8.98 -4.20 6.59
N ILE A 66 8.65 -4.16 7.87
CA ILE A 66 8.73 -2.97 8.71
C ILE A 66 10.02 -3.01 9.54
N ASP A 67 10.78 -1.93 9.46
CA ASP A 67 11.82 -1.61 10.45
C ASP A 67 11.18 -0.82 11.61
N PHE A 68 10.91 -1.51 12.71
CA PHE A 68 10.23 -0.90 13.86
C PHE A 68 11.07 0.19 14.54
N SER A 69 12.40 0.15 14.44
CA SER A 69 13.26 1.21 14.96
C SER A 69 13.12 2.50 14.14
N LEU A 70 13.12 2.37 12.81
CA LEU A 70 12.84 3.50 11.92
C LEU A 70 11.38 3.97 12.03
N ALA A 71 10.44 3.04 12.24
CA ALA A 71 9.03 3.38 12.46
C ALA A 71 8.83 4.23 13.72
N GLU A 72 9.56 3.93 14.81
CA GLU A 72 9.54 4.72 16.04
C GLU A 72 10.07 6.14 15.78
N ILE A 73 11.16 6.28 15.04
CA ILE A 73 11.74 7.59 14.69
C ILE A 73 10.75 8.39 13.82
N LEU A 74 10.21 7.78 12.74
CA LEU A 74 9.27 8.44 11.82
C LEU A 74 7.99 8.88 12.55
N LEU A 75 7.32 7.93 13.21
CA LEU A 75 6.06 8.21 13.89
C LEU A 75 6.26 9.14 15.08
N GLY A 76 7.42 9.11 15.75
CA GLY A 76 7.75 10.04 16.80
C GLY A 76 7.74 11.50 16.33
N GLU A 77 8.29 11.78 15.15
CA GLU A 77 8.23 13.11 14.55
C GLU A 77 6.80 13.47 14.07
N TYR A 78 6.08 12.51 13.48
CA TYR A 78 4.70 12.75 13.06
C TYR A 78 3.76 12.99 14.25
N PHE A 79 3.89 12.22 15.35
CA PHE A 79 3.09 12.43 16.55
C PHE A 79 3.31 13.81 17.16
N LYS A 80 4.55 14.31 17.17
CA LYS A 80 4.85 15.70 17.58
C LYS A 80 4.16 16.70 16.65
N LYS A 81 4.27 16.51 15.33
CA LYS A 81 3.73 17.42 14.31
C LYS A 81 2.21 17.57 14.37
N ILE A 82 1.48 16.48 14.69
CA ILE A 82 0.01 16.46 14.73
C ILE A 82 -0.54 16.36 16.15
N GLU A 83 0.32 16.51 17.16
CA GLU A 83 -0.02 16.59 18.59
C GLU A 83 -0.75 15.35 19.12
N ILE A 84 -0.33 14.13 18.70
CA ILE A 84 -0.79 12.88 19.33
C ILE A 84 -0.12 12.74 20.70
N THR A 85 -0.92 12.50 21.73
CA THR A 85 -0.49 12.45 23.11
C THR A 85 -0.93 11.15 23.80
N LYS A 86 -0.46 10.95 25.06
CA LYS A 86 -0.88 9.83 25.91
C LYS A 86 -2.39 9.79 26.24
N ARG A 87 -3.14 10.82 25.88
CA ARG A 87 -4.60 10.87 26.07
C ARG A 87 -5.37 10.27 24.90
N ASP A 88 -4.70 10.14 23.78
CA ASP A 88 -5.27 9.66 22.53
C ASP A 88 -5.24 8.13 22.45
N GLY A 89 -6.04 7.57 21.57
CA GLY A 89 -6.03 6.18 21.19
C GLY A 89 -5.75 6.03 19.70
N VAL A 90 -5.02 4.98 19.34
CA VAL A 90 -4.55 4.72 17.97
C VAL A 90 -5.04 3.38 17.47
N LEU A 91 -5.57 3.37 16.25
CA LEU A 91 -5.84 2.17 15.45
C LEU A 91 -4.76 2.06 14.35
N PHE A 92 -3.86 1.09 14.45
CA PHE A 92 -2.99 0.76 13.34
C PHE A 92 -3.74 -0.06 12.29
N LEU A 93 -3.64 0.38 11.04
CA LEU A 93 -4.11 -0.34 9.87
C LEU A 93 -2.88 -0.96 9.21
N VAL A 94 -2.84 -2.29 9.18
CA VAL A 94 -1.65 -3.03 8.76
C VAL A 94 -1.99 -4.04 7.67
N SER A 95 -1.03 -4.37 6.83
CA SER A 95 -1.18 -5.41 5.82
C SER A 95 -1.46 -6.77 6.45
N LEU A 96 -2.07 -7.70 5.70
CA LEU A 96 -2.36 -9.06 6.16
C LEU A 96 -1.10 -9.75 6.70
N ASP A 97 0.03 -9.63 6.01
CA ASP A 97 1.30 -10.23 6.42
C ASP A 97 1.85 -9.63 7.71
N ASN A 98 1.51 -8.37 8.01
CA ASN A 98 1.98 -7.68 9.20
C ASN A 98 1.09 -7.90 10.43
N MET A 99 -0.03 -8.61 10.28
CA MET A 99 -0.86 -9.02 11.43
C MET A 99 -0.11 -9.91 12.43
N LYS A 100 0.93 -10.61 12.01
CA LYS A 100 1.83 -11.35 12.92
C LYS A 100 2.61 -10.47 13.89
N TYR A 101 2.72 -9.16 13.63
CA TYR A 101 3.46 -8.18 14.43
C TYR A 101 2.56 -7.29 15.31
N VAL A 102 1.37 -7.75 15.69
CA VAL A 102 0.43 -6.99 16.55
C VAL A 102 1.10 -6.53 17.86
N ALA A 103 1.94 -7.38 18.46
CA ALA A 103 2.64 -7.03 19.71
C ALA A 103 3.65 -5.90 19.49
N GLU A 104 4.40 -5.94 18.39
CA GLU A 104 5.39 -4.92 18.01
C GLU A 104 4.72 -3.57 17.72
N PHE A 105 3.57 -3.54 17.04
CA PHE A 105 2.79 -2.31 16.86
C PHE A 105 2.30 -1.71 18.17
N LYS A 106 1.87 -2.56 19.12
CA LYS A 106 1.50 -2.10 20.47
C LYS A 106 2.71 -1.53 21.20
N ASN A 107 3.86 -2.21 21.15
CA ASN A 107 5.10 -1.75 21.78
C ASN A 107 5.58 -0.43 21.17
N LEU A 108 5.50 -0.29 19.85
CA LEU A 108 5.81 0.96 19.13
C LEU A 108 4.97 2.13 19.66
N ALA A 109 3.65 1.94 19.78
CA ALA A 109 2.78 2.98 20.32
C ALA A 109 3.09 3.29 21.80
N TYR A 110 3.39 2.28 22.61
CA TYR A 110 3.77 2.47 24.01
C TYR A 110 5.07 3.26 24.14
N ALA A 111 6.08 2.98 23.32
CA ALA A 111 7.31 3.76 23.25
C ALA A 111 7.04 5.23 22.89
N LEU A 112 6.06 5.48 22.03
CA LEU A 112 5.59 6.82 21.66
C LEU A 112 4.61 7.45 22.68
N GLY A 113 4.36 6.78 23.81
CA GLY A 113 3.53 7.29 24.92
C GLY A 113 2.03 7.06 24.78
N VAL A 114 1.57 6.32 23.76
CA VAL A 114 0.14 6.00 23.56
C VAL A 114 -0.18 4.62 24.11
N ASN A 115 -1.14 4.55 25.06
CA ASN A 115 -1.46 3.30 25.78
C ASN A 115 -2.76 2.62 25.30
N ASN A 116 -3.62 3.32 24.57
CA ASN A 116 -4.83 2.73 23.98
C ASN A 116 -4.57 2.43 22.50
N VAL A 117 -4.26 1.18 22.19
CA VAL A 117 -3.82 0.76 20.85
C VAL A 117 -4.61 -0.44 20.39
N LYS A 118 -5.10 -0.36 19.17
CA LYS A 118 -5.69 -1.48 18.44
C LYS A 118 -4.96 -1.66 17.11
N VAL A 119 -5.01 -2.86 16.58
CA VAL A 119 -4.45 -3.20 15.28
C VAL A 119 -5.50 -3.93 14.47
N LEU A 120 -5.67 -3.56 13.21
CA LEU A 120 -6.68 -4.11 12.30
C LEU A 120 -6.06 -4.27 10.91
N PRO A 121 -6.39 -5.34 10.16
CA PRO A 121 -5.99 -5.42 8.76
C PRO A 121 -6.51 -4.21 7.97
N SER A 122 -5.63 -3.54 7.20
CA SER A 122 -5.97 -2.36 6.39
C SER A 122 -7.13 -2.65 5.42
N ILE A 123 -7.15 -3.87 4.87
CA ILE A 123 -8.17 -4.30 3.92
C ILE A 123 -9.59 -4.32 4.50
N ILE A 124 -9.75 -4.44 5.84
CA ILE A 124 -11.04 -4.27 6.51
C ILE A 124 -11.47 -2.81 6.43
N ALA A 125 -10.59 -1.86 6.76
CA ALA A 125 -10.90 -0.43 6.62
C ALA A 125 -11.20 -0.09 5.15
N THR A 126 -10.44 -0.63 4.21
CA THR A 126 -10.70 -0.47 2.78
C THR A 126 -12.12 -0.88 2.40
N THR A 127 -12.62 -1.99 2.96
CA THR A 127 -13.99 -2.45 2.70
C THR A 127 -15.04 -1.41 3.12
N TYR A 128 -14.85 -0.79 4.27
CA TYR A 128 -15.71 0.30 4.73
C TYR A 128 -15.62 1.52 3.81
N GLY A 129 -14.42 1.86 3.34
CA GLY A 129 -14.20 3.00 2.46
C GLY A 129 -14.88 2.90 1.09
N PHE A 130 -15.22 1.70 0.63
CA PHE A 130 -16.02 1.50 -0.59
C PHE A 130 -17.51 1.80 -0.39
N GLU A 131 -17.95 2.15 0.82
CA GLU A 131 -19.35 2.49 1.14
C GLU A 131 -20.33 1.37 0.71
N ILE A 132 -19.95 0.11 0.93
CA ILE A 132 -20.73 -1.06 0.57
C ILE A 132 -22.00 -1.12 1.42
N GLU A 133 -23.18 -1.04 0.79
CA GLU A 133 -24.47 -0.96 1.50
C GLU A 133 -24.84 -2.24 2.27
N ASN A 134 -24.40 -3.40 1.84
CA ASN A 134 -24.81 -4.68 2.41
C ASN A 134 -23.64 -5.56 2.83
N PHE A 135 -23.07 -5.28 4.01
CA PHE A 135 -21.98 -6.05 4.60
C PHE A 135 -22.29 -7.54 4.90
N ARG A 136 -23.56 -7.97 4.78
CA ARG A 136 -23.92 -9.39 4.95
C ARG A 136 -23.56 -10.26 3.75
N LYS A 137 -23.15 -9.65 2.65
CA LYS A 137 -22.67 -10.32 1.44
C LYS A 137 -21.17 -10.46 1.45
N SER A 138 -20.68 -11.32 0.57
CA SER A 138 -19.24 -11.50 0.40
C SER A 138 -18.70 -10.59 -0.69
N PHE A 139 -17.54 -9.99 -0.44
CA PHE A 139 -16.86 -9.05 -1.32
C PHE A 139 -15.42 -9.47 -1.54
N LEU A 140 -14.95 -9.32 -2.75
CA LEU A 140 -13.55 -9.52 -3.11
C LEU A 140 -12.86 -8.16 -3.22
N ILE A 141 -11.93 -7.90 -2.30
CA ILE A 141 -11.11 -6.69 -2.27
C ILE A 141 -9.71 -7.04 -2.76
N VAL A 142 -9.17 -6.22 -3.66
CA VAL A 142 -7.81 -6.36 -4.18
C VAL A 142 -7.10 -5.03 -4.07
N ASP A 143 -6.12 -4.97 -3.17
CA ASP A 143 -5.25 -3.81 -2.98
C ASP A 143 -3.94 -4.03 -3.71
N ILE A 144 -3.72 -3.27 -4.80
CA ILE A 144 -2.51 -3.37 -5.62
C ILE A 144 -1.58 -2.20 -5.27
N GLY A 145 -0.69 -2.45 -4.32
CA GLY A 145 0.32 -1.52 -3.86
C GLY A 145 1.73 -1.89 -4.33
N VAL A 146 2.69 -1.83 -3.42
CA VAL A 146 4.05 -2.40 -3.58
C VAL A 146 3.96 -3.91 -3.73
N ASN A 147 3.21 -4.57 -2.87
CA ASN A 147 2.71 -5.93 -3.00
C ASN A 147 1.20 -5.86 -3.27
N THR A 148 0.58 -7.00 -3.54
CA THR A 148 -0.87 -7.07 -3.73
C THR A 148 -1.50 -7.87 -2.61
N GLU A 149 -2.49 -7.29 -1.94
CA GLU A 149 -3.34 -7.99 -0.98
C GLU A 149 -4.67 -8.35 -1.63
N ILE A 150 -5.09 -9.58 -1.43
CA ILE A 150 -6.35 -10.12 -1.94
C ILE A 150 -7.11 -10.68 -0.75
N ALA A 151 -8.33 -10.24 -0.51
CA ALA A 151 -9.15 -10.79 0.56
C ALA A 151 -10.62 -10.92 0.16
N VAL A 152 -11.24 -11.98 0.63
CA VAL A 152 -12.69 -12.17 0.60
C VAL A 152 -13.22 -11.83 1.98
N ILE A 153 -14.13 -10.87 2.04
CA ILE A 153 -14.66 -10.30 3.27
C ILE A 153 -16.16 -10.52 3.32
N ASN A 154 -16.65 -11.00 4.45
CA ASN A 154 -18.06 -11.12 4.73
C ASN A 154 -18.34 -10.59 6.16
N ASN A 155 -19.30 -9.70 6.28
CA ASN A 155 -19.73 -9.13 7.56
C ASN A 155 -18.58 -8.55 8.41
N GLY A 156 -17.61 -7.90 7.75
CA GLY A 156 -16.44 -7.31 8.40
C GLY A 156 -15.37 -8.34 8.85
N ARG A 157 -15.51 -9.61 8.46
CA ARG A 157 -14.55 -10.68 8.74
C ARG A 157 -13.86 -11.12 7.45
N ILE A 158 -12.57 -11.32 7.51
CA ILE A 158 -11.80 -11.95 6.44
C ILE A 158 -12.10 -13.45 6.46
N LEU A 159 -12.72 -13.96 5.38
CA LEU A 159 -12.97 -15.39 5.19
C LEU A 159 -11.70 -16.09 4.71
N THR A 160 -11.04 -15.48 3.75
CA THR A 160 -9.74 -15.92 3.21
C THR A 160 -9.03 -14.73 2.64
N GLY A 161 -7.71 -14.78 2.59
CA GLY A 161 -6.89 -13.72 2.01
C GLY A 161 -5.46 -14.17 1.80
N ALA A 162 -4.75 -13.47 0.95
CA ALA A 162 -3.33 -13.68 0.69
C ALA A 162 -2.65 -12.39 0.31
N THR A 163 -1.38 -12.27 0.66
CA THR A 163 -0.46 -11.29 0.08
C THR A 163 0.33 -11.98 -1.02
N VAL A 164 0.30 -11.41 -2.21
CA VAL A 164 1.16 -11.82 -3.30
C VAL A 164 2.24 -10.76 -3.52
N TYR A 165 3.49 -11.22 -3.61
CA TYR A 165 4.65 -10.34 -3.76
C TYR A 165 4.83 -9.89 -5.22
N ASN A 166 3.71 -9.63 -5.87
CA ASN A 166 3.58 -9.03 -7.19
C ASN A 166 2.85 -7.70 -7.06
N GLY A 167 3.43 -6.65 -7.61
CA GLY A 167 2.87 -5.31 -7.54
C GLY A 167 3.84 -4.28 -8.10
N GLY A 168 3.68 -3.03 -7.68
CA GLY A 168 4.46 -1.91 -8.20
C GLY A 168 5.96 -2.06 -8.07
N SER A 169 6.45 -2.61 -6.95
CA SER A 169 7.89 -2.78 -6.71
C SER A 169 8.54 -3.78 -7.67
N ASN A 170 7.85 -4.87 -8.00
CA ASN A 170 8.37 -5.86 -8.95
C ASN A 170 8.47 -5.29 -10.35
N ILE A 171 7.49 -4.46 -10.74
CA ILE A 171 7.51 -3.77 -12.03
C ILE A 171 8.71 -2.83 -12.08
N ASP A 172 8.95 -2.02 -11.03
CA ASP A 172 10.09 -1.09 -10.97
C ASP A 172 11.43 -1.83 -11.13
N GLN A 173 11.63 -2.93 -10.41
CA GLN A 173 12.84 -3.74 -10.48
C GLN A 173 13.06 -4.34 -11.89
N LYS A 174 11.98 -4.84 -12.52
CA LYS A 174 12.04 -5.40 -13.87
C LYS A 174 12.29 -4.34 -14.93
N ILE A 175 11.73 -3.13 -14.77
CA ILE A 175 12.02 -1.99 -15.64
C ILE A 175 13.48 -1.58 -15.53
N ALA A 176 14.02 -1.42 -14.32
CA ALA A 176 15.42 -1.08 -14.13
C ALA A 176 16.34 -2.13 -14.76
N LYS A 177 16.02 -3.41 -14.56
CA LYS A 177 16.76 -4.51 -15.16
C LYS A 177 16.69 -4.50 -16.69
N LEU A 178 15.52 -4.30 -17.29
CA LEU A 178 15.35 -4.23 -18.75
C LEU A 178 16.17 -3.09 -19.34
N ILE A 179 16.13 -1.90 -18.72
CA ILE A 179 16.89 -0.75 -19.21
C ILE A 179 18.40 -0.99 -19.09
N TYR A 180 18.85 -1.64 -18.00
CA TYR A 180 20.24 -2.04 -17.83
C TYR A 180 20.68 -3.06 -18.88
N ASP A 181 19.87 -4.09 -19.16
CA ASP A 181 20.23 -5.18 -20.07
C ASP A 181 20.14 -4.77 -21.54
N GLU A 182 19.12 -4.00 -21.94
CA GLU A 182 18.82 -3.71 -23.34
C GLU A 182 19.33 -2.33 -23.81
N LYS A 183 19.36 -1.36 -22.89
CA LYS A 183 19.78 0.03 -23.23
C LYS A 183 21.17 0.35 -22.70
N CYS A 184 21.81 -0.55 -21.93
CA CYS A 184 23.11 -0.36 -21.28
C CYS A 184 23.16 0.88 -20.36
N ILE A 185 22.05 1.21 -19.70
CA ILE A 185 21.94 2.35 -18.77
C ILE A 185 21.50 1.84 -17.40
N GLU A 186 22.25 2.19 -16.37
CA GLU A 186 21.88 1.97 -14.97
C GLU A 186 21.06 3.16 -14.46
N ILE A 187 19.84 2.91 -14.03
CA ILE A 187 18.92 3.93 -13.51
C ILE A 187 18.62 3.74 -12.03
N SER A 188 18.27 4.81 -11.33
CA SER A 188 17.83 4.75 -9.94
C SER A 188 16.45 4.08 -9.80
N LYS A 189 16.13 3.64 -8.56
CA LYS A 189 14.79 3.10 -8.25
C LYS A 189 13.68 4.13 -8.49
N GLU A 190 13.95 5.40 -8.19
CA GLU A 190 13.03 6.51 -8.41
C GLU A 190 12.77 6.74 -9.90
N SER A 191 13.82 6.61 -10.74
CA SER A 191 13.68 6.69 -12.20
C SER A 191 12.83 5.52 -12.74
N ALA A 192 13.04 4.31 -12.23
CA ALA A 192 12.23 3.15 -12.62
C ALA A 192 10.75 3.32 -12.19
N GLU A 193 10.50 3.80 -10.96
CA GLU A 193 9.15 4.12 -10.50
C GLU A 193 8.49 5.20 -11.37
N LYS A 194 9.25 6.23 -11.78
CA LYS A 194 8.77 7.27 -12.70
C LYS A 194 8.38 6.69 -14.06
N VAL A 195 9.25 5.83 -14.64
CA VAL A 195 8.94 5.12 -15.90
C VAL A 195 7.66 4.31 -15.78
N LYS A 196 7.50 3.53 -14.70
CA LYS A 196 6.27 2.80 -14.45
C LYS A 196 5.06 3.73 -14.38
N ASN A 197 5.12 4.79 -13.59
CA ASN A 197 3.99 5.69 -13.37
C ASN A 197 3.54 6.40 -14.64
N GLU A 198 4.48 6.72 -15.54
CA GLU A 198 4.20 7.45 -16.77
C GLU A 198 3.85 6.53 -17.95
N LEU A 199 4.47 5.36 -18.05
CA LEU A 199 4.40 4.53 -19.25
C LEU A 199 3.65 3.20 -19.07
N ALA A 200 3.46 2.71 -17.83
CA ALA A 200 2.80 1.43 -17.63
C ALA A 200 1.33 1.49 -18.07
N THR A 201 0.95 0.50 -18.85
CA THR A 201 -0.40 0.35 -19.40
C THR A 201 -0.71 -1.12 -19.67
N LEU A 202 -1.98 -1.49 -19.59
CA LEU A 202 -2.53 -2.78 -20.02
C LEU A 202 -3.28 -2.67 -21.36
N LEU A 203 -3.21 -1.50 -22.00
CA LEU A 203 -3.81 -1.23 -23.31
C LEU A 203 -2.73 -1.37 -24.39
N PRO A 204 -2.83 -2.36 -25.32
CA PRO A 204 -1.76 -2.63 -26.30
C PRO A 204 -1.44 -1.47 -27.25
N ASN A 205 -2.40 -0.57 -27.47
CA ASN A 205 -2.27 0.53 -28.42
C ASN A 205 -1.99 1.88 -27.73
N ASP A 206 -1.75 1.90 -26.42
CA ASP A 206 -1.40 3.11 -25.67
C ASP A 206 0.12 3.32 -25.71
N ILE A 207 0.59 3.90 -26.83
CA ILE A 207 2.01 4.10 -27.10
C ILE A 207 2.41 5.49 -26.59
N ARG A 208 3.29 5.52 -25.60
CA ARG A 208 3.89 6.73 -25.00
C ARG A 208 5.39 6.49 -24.85
N SER A 209 6.18 7.57 -24.83
CA SER A 209 7.60 7.50 -24.53
C SER A 209 8.03 8.64 -23.59
N MET A 210 9.15 8.43 -22.94
CA MET A 210 9.82 9.43 -22.12
C MET A 210 11.33 9.27 -22.16
N THR A 211 12.04 10.36 -21.92
CA THR A 211 13.49 10.33 -21.75
C THR A 211 13.84 10.26 -20.28
N ILE A 212 14.71 9.35 -19.93
CA ILE A 212 15.29 9.22 -18.59
C ILE A 212 16.80 9.36 -18.64
N GLU A 213 17.41 9.58 -17.50
CA GLU A 213 18.85 9.73 -17.33
C GLU A 213 19.40 8.63 -16.42
N GLY A 214 20.61 8.19 -16.68
CA GLY A 214 21.31 7.21 -15.85
C GLY A 214 22.78 7.08 -16.25
N PHE A 215 23.50 6.24 -15.54
CA PHE A 215 24.89 5.95 -15.83
C PHE A 215 24.99 4.91 -16.96
N ILE A 216 25.93 5.13 -17.90
CA ILE A 216 26.27 4.12 -18.88
C ILE A 216 26.87 2.92 -18.11
N LYS A 217 26.38 1.72 -18.42
CA LYS A 217 26.77 0.46 -17.80
C LYS A 217 28.30 0.37 -17.66
N ASP A 218 28.74 0.03 -16.45
CA ASP A 218 30.15 -0.17 -16.10
C ASP A 218 31.05 1.10 -16.26
N THR A 219 30.43 2.29 -16.30
CA THR A 219 31.14 3.57 -16.39
C THR A 219 30.61 4.57 -15.35
N THR A 220 31.27 5.73 -15.27
CA THR A 220 30.80 6.89 -14.51
C THR A 220 30.17 7.97 -15.40
N GLU A 221 30.02 7.69 -16.68
CA GLU A 221 29.46 8.63 -17.64
C GLU A 221 27.93 8.61 -17.57
N TYR A 222 27.33 9.79 -17.60
CA TYR A 222 25.91 10.00 -17.52
C TYR A 222 25.34 10.16 -18.93
N SER A 223 24.22 9.49 -19.21
CA SER A 223 23.59 9.55 -20.53
C SER A 223 22.07 9.56 -20.43
N LYS A 224 21.44 9.93 -21.53
CA LYS A 224 19.99 9.92 -21.70
C LYS A 224 19.56 8.76 -22.57
N VAL A 225 18.43 8.17 -22.23
CA VAL A 225 17.83 7.10 -23.04
C VAL A 225 16.34 7.31 -23.15
N GLU A 226 15.79 7.05 -24.33
CA GLU A 226 14.35 7.01 -24.54
C GLU A 226 13.82 5.61 -24.19
N VAL A 227 12.72 5.60 -23.41
CA VAL A 227 11.97 4.41 -23.03
C VAL A 227 10.51 4.59 -23.43
N SER A 228 9.91 3.56 -24.00
CA SER A 228 8.52 3.57 -24.44
C SER A 228 7.66 2.62 -23.62
N SER A 229 6.33 2.83 -23.63
CA SER A 229 5.36 1.90 -23.07
C SER A 229 5.47 0.51 -23.72
N SER A 230 5.84 0.43 -25.00
CA SER A 230 6.04 -0.83 -25.70
C SER A 230 7.22 -1.64 -25.14
N ASP A 231 8.31 -0.99 -24.71
CA ASP A 231 9.46 -1.64 -24.12
C ASP A 231 9.08 -2.39 -22.84
N ILE A 232 8.20 -1.80 -22.00
CA ILE A 232 7.82 -2.34 -20.69
C ILE A 232 6.49 -3.11 -20.68
N PHE A 233 5.76 -3.12 -21.80
CA PHE A 233 4.39 -3.71 -21.87
C PHE A 233 4.37 -5.18 -21.44
N GLY A 234 5.34 -5.98 -21.89
CA GLY A 234 5.44 -7.39 -21.53
C GLY A 234 5.64 -7.61 -20.02
N ILE A 235 6.45 -6.76 -19.39
CA ILE A 235 6.65 -6.78 -17.93
C ILE A 235 5.33 -6.51 -17.22
N VAL A 236 4.63 -5.44 -17.60
CA VAL A 236 3.37 -5.04 -16.99
C VAL A 236 2.31 -6.13 -17.12
N VAL A 237 2.09 -6.64 -18.33
CA VAL A 237 1.12 -7.72 -18.58
C VAL A 237 1.45 -8.99 -17.79
N SER A 238 2.73 -9.35 -17.69
CA SER A 238 3.17 -10.50 -16.90
C SER A 238 2.83 -10.35 -15.42
N GLU A 239 3.14 -9.19 -14.81
CA GLU A 239 2.87 -8.95 -13.41
C GLU A 239 1.37 -8.97 -13.09
N TYR A 240 0.55 -8.30 -13.90
CA TYR A 240 -0.90 -8.30 -13.69
C TYR A 240 -1.56 -9.66 -14.01
N SER A 241 -0.94 -10.48 -14.88
CA SER A 241 -1.38 -11.87 -15.09
C SER A 241 -1.13 -12.74 -13.86
N ASN A 242 0.00 -12.53 -13.16
CA ASN A 242 0.27 -13.21 -11.89
C ASN A 242 -0.74 -12.83 -10.82
N ILE A 243 -1.09 -11.55 -10.72
CA ILE A 243 -2.15 -11.07 -9.81
C ILE A 243 -3.49 -11.73 -10.16
N ALA A 244 -3.88 -11.74 -11.43
CA ALA A 244 -5.11 -12.38 -11.88
C ALA A 244 -5.14 -13.88 -11.56
N SER A 245 -4.00 -14.57 -11.72
CA SER A 245 -3.88 -15.99 -11.36
C SER A 245 -4.06 -16.22 -9.87
N ALA A 246 -3.50 -15.36 -9.02
CA ALA A 246 -3.69 -15.44 -7.57
C ALA A 246 -5.16 -15.20 -7.17
N ILE A 247 -5.84 -14.25 -7.82
CA ILE A 247 -7.28 -14.02 -7.63
C ILE A 247 -8.07 -15.28 -7.99
N LEU A 248 -7.77 -15.91 -9.13
CA LEU A 248 -8.44 -17.15 -9.54
C LEU A 248 -8.22 -18.29 -8.53
N GLN A 249 -7.03 -18.44 -7.98
CA GLN A 249 -6.76 -19.45 -6.94
C GLN A 249 -7.64 -19.24 -5.69
N ILE A 250 -7.77 -18.00 -5.24
CA ILE A 250 -8.64 -17.68 -4.10
C ILE A 250 -10.11 -17.99 -4.44
N ILE A 251 -10.61 -17.51 -5.58
CA ILE A 251 -12.01 -17.73 -6.00
C ILE A 251 -12.33 -19.22 -6.14
N SER A 252 -11.39 -20.02 -6.68
CA SER A 252 -11.59 -21.46 -6.87
C SER A 252 -11.64 -22.25 -5.56
N SER A 253 -11.15 -21.71 -4.47
CA SER A 253 -11.19 -22.33 -3.13
C SER A 253 -12.45 -22.00 -2.32
N LEU A 254 -13.30 -21.10 -2.83
CA LEU A 254 -14.51 -20.63 -2.14
C LEU A 254 -15.67 -21.59 -2.32
N ASP A 255 -16.55 -21.62 -1.33
CA ASP A 255 -17.83 -22.30 -1.49
C ASP A 255 -18.74 -21.59 -2.52
N SER A 256 -19.78 -22.30 -2.94
CA SER A 256 -20.65 -21.85 -4.04
C SER A 256 -21.43 -20.57 -3.71
N GLU A 257 -21.81 -20.34 -2.45
CA GLU A 257 -22.57 -19.16 -2.05
C GLU A 257 -21.69 -17.91 -2.09
N VAL A 258 -20.50 -17.97 -1.49
CA VAL A 258 -19.52 -16.89 -1.51
C VAL A 258 -19.09 -16.56 -2.94
N ASN A 259 -18.84 -17.59 -3.75
CA ASN A 259 -18.47 -17.42 -5.16
C ASN A 259 -19.58 -16.72 -5.98
N LEU A 260 -20.85 -17.05 -5.70
CA LEU A 260 -21.99 -16.39 -6.34
C LEU A 260 -22.08 -14.91 -5.96
N ASP A 261 -21.84 -14.57 -4.71
CA ASP A 261 -21.79 -13.17 -4.26
C ASP A 261 -20.69 -12.40 -5.01
N ILE A 262 -19.46 -12.97 -5.09
CA ILE A 262 -18.36 -12.34 -5.82
C ILE A 262 -18.66 -12.15 -7.31
N LYS A 263 -19.30 -13.13 -7.96
CA LYS A 263 -19.73 -12.99 -9.37
C LYS A 263 -20.74 -11.87 -9.58
N ARG A 264 -21.58 -11.61 -8.58
CA ARG A 264 -22.59 -10.52 -8.63
C ARG A 264 -22.00 -9.15 -8.34
N HIS A 265 -21.08 -9.07 -7.37
CA HIS A 265 -20.53 -7.79 -6.88
C HIS A 265 -19.22 -7.40 -7.56
N GLY A 266 -18.52 -8.36 -8.20
CA GLY A 266 -17.23 -8.11 -8.85
C GLY A 266 -16.08 -7.91 -7.87
N ILE A 267 -15.03 -7.24 -8.36
CA ILE A 267 -13.78 -6.98 -7.65
C ILE A 267 -13.72 -5.50 -7.26
N TYR A 268 -13.44 -5.22 -6.00
CA TYR A 268 -13.18 -3.87 -5.50
C TYR A 268 -11.67 -3.62 -5.49
N LEU A 269 -11.21 -2.71 -6.36
CA LEU A 269 -9.79 -2.41 -6.58
C LEU A 269 -9.36 -1.17 -5.81
N CYS A 270 -8.26 -1.27 -5.08
CA CYS A 270 -7.58 -0.14 -4.45
C CYS A 270 -6.06 -0.26 -4.59
N GLY A 271 -5.32 0.62 -3.89
CA GLY A 271 -3.88 0.75 -4.01
C GLY A 271 -3.43 1.55 -5.23
N ALA A 272 -2.23 2.13 -5.14
CA ALA A 272 -1.71 3.04 -6.15
C ALA A 272 -1.55 2.40 -7.53
N SER A 273 -1.13 1.13 -7.57
CA SER A 273 -0.90 0.37 -8.81
C SER A 273 -2.21 -0.09 -9.47
N SER A 274 -3.37 -0.01 -8.78
CA SER A 274 -4.67 -0.25 -9.41
C SER A 274 -5.09 0.84 -10.42
N LYS A 275 -4.36 1.97 -10.45
CA LYS A 275 -4.64 3.08 -11.38
C LYS A 275 -4.18 2.83 -12.82
N ILE A 276 -3.46 1.76 -13.07
CA ILE A 276 -2.94 1.45 -14.40
C ILE A 276 -4.06 1.45 -15.45
N ALA A 277 -3.76 2.05 -16.59
CA ALA A 277 -4.74 2.11 -17.69
C ALA A 277 -5.10 0.72 -18.20
N GLY A 278 -6.38 0.44 -18.32
CA GLY A 278 -6.91 -0.81 -18.89
C GLY A 278 -7.09 -1.96 -17.89
N ILE A 279 -6.84 -1.77 -16.58
CA ILE A 279 -6.92 -2.85 -15.59
C ILE A 279 -8.30 -3.50 -15.53
N GLU A 280 -9.38 -2.72 -15.59
CA GLU A 280 -10.73 -3.25 -15.52
C GLU A 280 -11.01 -4.18 -16.69
N LYS A 281 -10.66 -3.75 -17.91
CA LYS A 281 -10.80 -4.57 -19.11
C LYS A 281 -9.92 -5.81 -19.06
N PHE A 282 -8.70 -5.67 -18.55
CA PHE A 282 -7.76 -6.77 -18.41
C PHE A 282 -8.29 -7.84 -17.44
N LEU A 283 -8.78 -7.44 -16.27
CA LEU A 283 -9.36 -8.36 -15.29
C LEU A 283 -10.66 -8.99 -15.80
N LYS A 284 -11.51 -8.21 -16.49
CA LYS A 284 -12.72 -8.76 -17.11
C LYS A 284 -12.39 -9.89 -18.10
N VAL A 285 -11.38 -9.71 -18.95
CA VAL A 285 -10.94 -10.75 -19.90
C VAL A 285 -10.34 -11.96 -19.20
N LYS A 286 -9.57 -11.75 -18.11
CA LYS A 286 -8.87 -12.84 -17.42
C LYS A 286 -9.75 -13.63 -16.45
N LEU A 287 -10.72 -12.97 -15.80
CA LEU A 287 -11.47 -13.50 -14.66
C LEU A 287 -12.96 -13.63 -14.94
N ASP A 288 -13.45 -13.02 -16.00
CA ASP A 288 -14.90 -12.83 -16.29
C ASP A 288 -15.66 -12.13 -15.14
N LEU A 289 -14.99 -11.24 -14.40
CA LEU A 289 -15.54 -10.45 -13.32
C LEU A 289 -15.46 -8.97 -13.66
N GLU A 290 -16.50 -8.22 -13.30
CA GLU A 290 -16.42 -6.76 -13.30
C GLU A 290 -15.51 -6.29 -12.16
N SER A 291 -14.90 -5.11 -12.32
CA SER A 291 -14.07 -4.52 -11.27
C SER A 291 -14.35 -3.04 -11.13
N PHE A 292 -14.27 -2.56 -9.88
CA PHE A 292 -14.66 -1.21 -9.51
C PHE A 292 -13.52 -0.55 -8.73
N ARG A 293 -13.17 0.69 -9.09
CA ARG A 293 -12.22 1.52 -8.36
C ARG A 293 -12.91 2.71 -7.74
N TYR A 294 -12.59 2.99 -6.49
CA TYR A 294 -13.05 4.20 -5.82
C TYR A 294 -11.92 4.80 -4.99
N LYS A 295 -11.48 6.02 -5.35
CA LYS A 295 -10.44 6.78 -4.63
C LYS A 295 -9.26 5.90 -4.14
N PRO A 296 -8.58 5.16 -5.03
CA PRO A 296 -7.72 4.03 -4.67
C PRO A 296 -6.56 4.35 -3.73
N ASN A 297 -6.14 5.62 -3.63
CA ASN A 297 -5.07 6.03 -2.73
C ASN A 297 -5.53 6.36 -1.31
N ILE A 298 -6.82 6.61 -1.09
CA ILE A 298 -7.34 7.12 0.19
C ILE A 298 -8.55 6.33 0.70
N VAL A 299 -9.03 5.34 -0.05
CA VAL A 299 -10.21 4.55 0.32
C VAL A 299 -10.05 3.91 1.69
N THR A 300 -8.87 3.41 2.04
CA THR A 300 -8.56 2.87 3.36
C THR A 300 -8.74 3.92 4.46
N MET A 301 -8.28 5.15 4.22
CA MET A 301 -8.44 6.24 5.19
C MET A 301 -9.89 6.73 5.31
N ILE A 302 -10.66 6.69 4.22
CA ILE A 302 -12.11 6.97 4.27
C ILE A 302 -12.80 5.94 5.18
N GLY A 303 -12.51 4.66 4.97
CA GLY A 303 -13.07 3.60 5.80
C GLY A 303 -12.58 3.62 7.24
N ALA A 304 -11.32 4.00 7.46
CA ALA A 304 -10.81 4.26 8.80
C ALA A 304 -11.65 5.30 9.55
N GLY A 305 -12.04 6.38 8.87
CA GLY A 305 -12.94 7.39 9.43
C GLY A 305 -14.27 6.80 9.88
N GLN A 306 -14.92 6.02 9.02
CA GLN A 306 -16.19 5.35 9.34
C GLN A 306 -16.06 4.39 10.53
N ILE A 307 -14.93 3.65 10.61
CA ILE A 307 -14.67 2.75 11.75
C ILE A 307 -14.46 3.53 13.05
N LEU A 308 -13.74 4.67 13.01
CA LEU A 308 -13.47 5.48 14.19
C LEU A 308 -14.73 6.18 14.76
N ASP A 309 -15.76 6.36 13.96
CA ASP A 309 -17.02 6.97 14.41
C ASP A 309 -17.84 6.03 15.31
N ASP A 310 -17.56 4.72 15.29
CA ASP A 310 -18.25 3.71 16.10
C ASP A 310 -17.25 2.85 16.90
N GLU A 311 -17.03 3.20 18.16
CA GLU A 311 -16.08 2.52 19.05
C GLU A 311 -16.46 1.05 19.32
N GLN A 312 -17.75 0.69 19.36
CA GLN A 312 -18.18 -0.69 19.53
C GLN A 312 -17.85 -1.53 18.32
N ASN A 313 -17.93 -0.94 17.14
CA ASN A 313 -17.53 -1.57 15.90
C ASN A 313 -16.02 -1.88 15.86
N ILE A 314 -15.18 -0.98 16.39
CA ILE A 314 -13.71 -1.23 16.47
C ILE A 314 -13.43 -2.51 17.27
N GLU A 315 -13.99 -2.65 18.45
CA GLU A 315 -13.77 -3.83 19.31
C GLU A 315 -14.23 -5.12 18.61
N LYS A 316 -15.41 -5.07 17.98
CA LYS A 316 -15.96 -6.19 17.22
C LYS A 316 -15.05 -6.57 16.05
N LEU A 317 -14.62 -5.60 15.24
CA LEU A 317 -13.78 -5.85 14.06
C LEU A 317 -12.42 -6.40 14.46
N VAL A 318 -11.79 -5.85 15.49
CA VAL A 318 -10.52 -6.37 16.01
C VAL A 318 -10.70 -7.80 16.50
N ALA A 319 -11.73 -8.12 17.27
CA ALA A 319 -11.97 -9.48 17.77
C ALA A 319 -12.26 -10.49 16.64
N GLN A 320 -12.88 -10.07 15.54
CA GLN A 320 -13.20 -10.93 14.39
C GLN A 320 -12.00 -11.22 13.48
N ASN A 321 -10.96 -10.36 13.52
CA ASN A 321 -9.83 -10.41 12.59
C ASN A 321 -8.45 -10.52 13.30
N SER A 322 -8.46 -10.93 14.58
CA SER A 322 -7.26 -11.16 15.40
C SER A 322 -6.66 -12.54 15.16
#